data_f11b96280889c9f1d7b648845f7ec463
#
_entry.id   f11b96280889c9f1d7b648845f7ec463
#
_cell.length_a   1.000
_cell.length_b   1.000
_cell.length_c   1.000
_cell.angle_alpha   90.00
_cell.angle_beta   90.00
_cell.angle_gamma   90.00
#
_symmetry.space_group_name_H-M   'P 1'
#
loop_
_entity.id
_entity.type
_entity.pdbx_description
1 polymer ?
#
loop_
_entity_poly.entity_id
_entity_poly.type
_entity_poly.pdbx_seq_one_letter_code
_entity_poly.pdbx_strand_id
1 'polypeptide(L)'
;MRFGAALAAFSVSGSLLVACTPADERAAQEKGASSSAAAARATEHEKGDADLNGQPDSVSQFLGGEDHQQLSYYRVGDGMRMATKNEHEPRPALSLIKLYIATYVLEEGSFNDKYEALDMIANSSDTSAEDLFNKYPKSIDAIAKEYGLLNTKAGDKWGTSVTTTYDVVRFVV
;
A
#
# COMPACT_ATOMS: atom_id res chain seq x y z
N MET A 1 -2.97 -35.60 50.30
CA MET A 1 -2.09 -34.58 50.90
C MET A 1 -2.40 -33.24 50.23
N ARG A 2 -2.85 -32.30 51.03
CA ARG A 2 -3.20 -30.94 50.66
C ARG A 2 -1.93 -30.09 50.68
N PHE A 3 -1.81 -29.09 49.80
CA PHE A 3 -1.11 -27.79 49.94
C PHE A 3 -1.23 -27.14 48.57
N GLY A 4 -1.67 -25.92 48.29
CA GLY A 4 -1.82 -24.74 49.13
C GLY A 4 -1.64 -23.57 48.13
N ALA A 5 -2.58 -22.68 48.07
CA ALA A 5 -2.63 -21.50 47.20
C ALA A 5 -1.56 -20.45 47.55
N ALA A 6 -1.09 -19.70 46.56
CA ALA A 6 -0.59 -18.34 46.78
C ALA A 6 -0.94 -17.45 45.57
N LEU A 7 -1.93 -16.60 45.77
CA LEU A 7 -2.18 -15.40 44.98
C LEU A 7 -1.15 -14.32 45.37
N ALA A 8 -0.52 -13.71 44.40
CA ALA A 8 0.13 -12.41 44.58
C ALA A 8 -0.44 -11.42 43.57
N ALA A 9 -1.28 -10.53 44.07
CA ALA A 9 -1.75 -9.37 43.38
C ALA A 9 -0.71 -8.23 43.49
N PHE A 10 -0.26 -7.70 42.39
CA PHE A 10 0.48 -6.42 42.34
C PHE A 10 -0.37 -5.37 41.66
N SER A 11 -0.85 -4.46 42.49
CA SER A 11 -1.50 -3.18 42.14
C SER A 11 -0.41 -2.14 41.99
N VAL A 12 -0.26 -1.55 40.83
CA VAL A 12 0.51 -0.30 40.65
C VAL A 12 -0.40 0.77 40.10
N SER A 13 -0.86 1.64 41.01
CA SER A 13 -1.52 2.91 40.67
C SER A 13 -0.45 3.96 40.40
N GLY A 14 -0.37 4.43 39.17
CA GLY A 14 0.43 5.58 38.79
C GLY A 14 -0.46 6.69 38.24
N SER A 15 -0.81 7.66 39.10
CA SER A 15 -1.51 8.89 38.69
C SER A 15 -0.51 9.86 38.10
N LEU A 16 -0.66 10.21 36.82
CA LEU A 16 -0.02 11.40 36.23
C LEU A 16 -1.01 12.55 36.22
N LEU A 17 -0.70 13.54 37.03
CA LEU A 17 -1.31 14.87 37.02
C LEU A 17 -0.68 15.69 35.88
N VAL A 18 -1.46 16.05 34.87
CA VAL A 18 -1.09 17.08 33.90
C VAL A 18 -1.73 18.38 34.34
N ALA A 19 -0.88 19.34 34.69
CA ALA A 19 -1.27 20.70 35.03
C ALA A 19 -1.55 21.49 33.74
N CYS A 20 -2.78 21.98 33.57
CA CYS A 20 -3.12 23.03 32.61
C CYS A 20 -2.84 24.40 33.22
N THR A 21 -2.00 25.17 32.56
CA THR A 21 -1.90 26.64 32.80
C THR A 21 -2.78 27.37 31.81
N PRO A 22 -3.55 28.38 32.25
CA PRO A 22 -4.31 29.23 31.33
C PRO A 22 -3.42 30.35 30.79
N ALA A 23 -3.44 30.59 29.50
CA ALA A 23 -2.84 31.76 28.87
C ALA A 23 -3.92 32.73 28.40
N ASP A 24 -3.69 33.87 28.78
CA ASP A 24 -4.18 35.21 28.67
C ASP A 24 -4.89 35.61 27.37
N GLU A 25 -5.98 36.34 27.54
CA GLU A 25 -6.71 37.08 26.51
C GLU A 25 -5.88 38.24 25.99
N ARG A 26 -5.82 38.39 24.68
CA ARG A 26 -5.74 39.72 24.06
C ARG A 26 -6.48 39.79 22.75
N ALA A 27 -7.57 40.54 22.79
CA ALA A 27 -8.34 40.92 21.63
C ALA A 27 -7.56 41.86 20.72
N ALA A 28 -7.64 41.63 19.42
CA ALA A 28 -7.61 42.72 18.42
C ALA A 28 -8.43 42.29 17.20
N GLN A 29 -9.41 43.10 16.96
CA GLN A 29 -10.40 43.06 15.93
C GLN A 29 -9.82 43.74 14.68
N GLU A 30 -9.86 43.04 13.52
CA GLU A 30 -10.01 43.76 12.24
C GLU A 30 -10.73 42.90 11.18
N LYS A 31 -11.53 43.64 10.43
CA LYS A 31 -12.53 43.22 9.45
C LYS A 31 -11.94 42.70 8.16
N GLY A 32 -12.63 41.74 7.58
CA GLY A 32 -12.97 41.74 6.16
C GLY A 32 -12.08 40.96 5.21
N ALA A 33 -12.55 39.80 4.82
CA ALA A 33 -12.67 39.42 3.42
C ALA A 33 -13.30 38.02 3.34
N SER A 34 -14.39 37.94 2.64
CA SER A 34 -15.05 36.72 2.19
C SER A 34 -14.06 35.86 1.43
N SER A 35 -13.76 34.66 1.95
CA SER A 35 -13.19 33.60 1.16
C SER A 35 -14.04 32.36 1.41
N SER A 36 -14.73 31.98 0.35
CA SER A 36 -15.49 30.76 0.22
C SER A 36 -14.66 29.56 0.70
N ALA A 37 -15.00 29.03 1.87
CA ALA A 37 -14.49 27.74 2.31
C ALA A 37 -15.14 26.67 1.45
N ALA A 38 -14.41 26.22 0.45
CA ALA A 38 -14.71 24.95 -0.23
C ALA A 38 -14.58 23.87 0.84
N ALA A 39 -15.72 23.35 1.28
CA ALA A 39 -15.80 22.19 2.13
C ALA A 39 -15.10 21.04 1.41
N ALA A 40 -13.94 20.65 1.90
CA ALA A 40 -13.31 19.40 1.53
C ALA A 40 -14.25 18.27 1.96
N ARG A 41 -15.02 17.75 1.02
CA ARG A 41 -15.70 16.46 1.18
C ARG A 41 -14.59 15.41 1.25
N ALA A 42 -14.39 14.88 2.46
CA ALA A 42 -13.74 13.59 2.61
C ALA A 42 -14.68 12.57 1.92
N THR A 43 -14.36 12.20 0.70
CA THR A 43 -14.96 11.04 0.05
C THR A 43 -14.35 9.81 0.70
N GLU A 44 -15.21 8.98 1.31
CA GLU A 44 -14.86 7.64 1.75
C GLU A 44 -14.20 6.92 0.56
N HIS A 45 -12.98 6.43 0.79
CA HIS A 45 -12.26 5.63 -0.18
C HIS A 45 -12.93 4.26 -0.27
N GLU A 46 -13.77 4.08 -1.28
CA GLU A 46 -14.12 2.73 -1.72
C GLU A 46 -12.87 2.06 -2.29
N LYS A 47 -12.58 0.89 -1.74
CA LYS A 47 -11.49 0.02 -2.15
C LYS A 47 -11.60 -0.24 -3.67
N GLY A 48 -10.69 0.31 -4.44
CA GLY A 48 -10.50 -0.10 -5.83
C GLY A 48 -11.05 0.80 -6.95
N ASP A 49 -11.66 1.97 -6.65
CA ASP A 49 -12.22 2.85 -7.68
C ASP A 49 -11.44 4.15 -7.93
N ALA A 50 -10.13 4.11 -7.80
CA ALA A 50 -9.36 5.17 -8.42
C ALA A 50 -9.59 5.12 -9.93
N ASP A 51 -10.23 6.13 -10.50
CA ASP A 51 -10.44 6.23 -11.94
C ASP A 51 -9.10 6.43 -12.66
N LEU A 52 -8.42 5.31 -12.90
CA LEU A 52 -7.20 5.27 -13.68
C LEU A 52 -7.47 5.34 -15.20
N ASN A 53 -8.74 5.48 -15.62
CA ASN A 53 -9.14 5.56 -17.03
C ASN A 53 -8.96 6.98 -17.61
N GLY A 54 -8.64 7.97 -16.78
CA GLY A 54 -8.24 9.30 -17.24
C GLY A 54 -7.06 9.20 -18.22
N GLN A 55 -7.11 9.97 -19.31
CA GLN A 55 -6.00 9.99 -20.26
C GLN A 55 -4.79 10.63 -19.57
N PRO A 56 -3.65 9.92 -19.43
CA PRO A 56 -2.50 10.48 -18.74
C PRO A 56 -1.84 11.58 -19.56
N ASP A 57 -1.39 12.62 -18.90
CA ASP A 57 -0.48 13.57 -19.51
C ASP A 57 0.83 12.85 -19.85
N SER A 58 1.24 12.92 -21.11
CA SER A 58 2.46 12.24 -21.55
C SER A 58 3.69 12.92 -20.95
N VAL A 59 4.47 12.17 -20.19
CA VAL A 59 5.77 12.60 -19.64
C VAL A 59 6.96 12.15 -20.49
N SER A 60 6.70 11.52 -21.64
CA SER A 60 7.75 11.00 -22.52
C SER A 60 8.76 12.05 -22.96
N GLN A 61 8.37 13.33 -23.05
CA GLN A 61 9.28 14.44 -23.33
C GLN A 61 10.28 14.69 -22.19
N PHE A 62 9.87 14.48 -20.94
CA PHE A 62 10.75 14.64 -19.77
C PHE A 62 11.74 13.49 -19.63
N LEU A 63 11.38 12.30 -20.09
CA LEU A 63 12.17 11.09 -19.96
C LEU A 63 13.00 10.77 -21.22
N GLY A 64 13.08 11.72 -22.16
CA GLY A 64 13.87 11.54 -23.38
C GLY A 64 13.24 10.62 -24.43
N GLY A 65 11.97 10.21 -24.24
CA GLY A 65 11.22 9.43 -25.23
C GLY A 65 11.73 8.03 -25.51
N GLU A 66 12.66 7.53 -24.72
CA GLU A 66 13.27 6.23 -24.91
C GLU A 66 12.36 5.09 -24.46
N ASP A 67 12.26 4.04 -25.25
CA ASP A 67 11.44 2.84 -24.99
C ASP A 67 11.93 2.03 -23.76
N HIS A 68 13.04 2.43 -23.16
CA HIS A 68 13.65 1.77 -22.01
C HIS A 68 13.06 2.19 -20.67
N GLN A 69 12.38 3.35 -20.62
CA GLN A 69 11.78 3.84 -19.39
C GLN A 69 10.27 3.63 -19.41
N GLN A 70 9.73 3.26 -18.26
CA GLN A 70 8.30 3.08 -18.06
C GLN A 70 7.91 3.81 -16.77
N LEU A 71 6.93 4.68 -16.84
CA LEU A 71 6.43 5.45 -15.72
C LEU A 71 4.91 5.40 -15.69
N SER A 72 4.37 5.21 -14.50
CA SER A 72 2.98 5.54 -14.15
C SER A 72 3.00 6.31 -12.85
N TYR A 73 2.31 7.41 -12.80
CA TYR A 73 2.16 8.26 -11.63
C TYR A 73 0.69 8.55 -11.40
N TYR A 74 0.26 8.45 -10.15
CA TYR A 74 -1.07 8.83 -9.72
C TYR A 74 -1.02 9.59 -8.41
N ARG A 75 -1.67 10.74 -8.34
CA ARG A 75 -1.78 11.55 -7.14
C ARG A 75 -3.17 11.42 -6.55
N VAL A 76 -3.26 10.74 -5.40
CA VAL A 76 -4.53 10.41 -4.73
C VAL A 76 -5.35 11.65 -4.38
N GLY A 77 -4.69 12.78 -4.06
CA GLY A 77 -5.38 13.98 -3.55
C GLY A 77 -6.28 14.68 -4.56
N ASP A 78 -5.96 14.64 -5.85
CA ASP A 78 -6.70 15.31 -6.91
C ASP A 78 -6.91 14.46 -8.17
N GLY A 79 -6.48 13.22 -8.15
CA GLY A 79 -6.62 12.29 -9.27
C GLY A 79 -5.69 12.57 -10.45
N MET A 80 -4.70 13.46 -10.30
CA MET A 80 -3.76 13.75 -11.38
C MET A 80 -2.98 12.49 -11.76
N ARG A 81 -2.91 12.21 -13.07
CA ARG A 81 -2.24 11.06 -13.62
C ARG A 81 -1.24 11.46 -14.72
N MET A 82 -0.05 10.87 -14.69
CA MET A 82 0.97 10.99 -15.73
C MET A 82 1.56 9.63 -16.03
N ALA A 83 1.83 9.35 -17.30
CA ALA A 83 2.40 8.07 -17.69
C ALA A 83 3.19 8.16 -19.01
N THR A 84 4.07 7.20 -19.23
CA THR A 84 4.66 6.94 -20.54
C THR A 84 3.72 6.09 -21.39
N LYS A 85 3.85 6.17 -22.73
CA LYS A 85 2.98 5.42 -23.66
C LYS A 85 3.04 3.90 -23.46
N ASN A 86 4.15 3.40 -22.93
CA ASN A 86 4.42 1.97 -22.70
C ASN A 86 4.09 1.49 -21.29
N GLU A 87 3.32 2.27 -20.50
CA GLU A 87 3.01 1.94 -19.10
C GLU A 87 2.29 0.59 -18.91
N HIS A 88 1.63 0.09 -19.96
CA HIS A 88 0.93 -1.21 -19.98
C HIS A 88 1.79 -2.36 -20.54
N GLU A 89 3.04 -2.10 -20.92
CA GLU A 89 3.92 -3.12 -21.46
C GLU A 89 4.48 -4.01 -20.33
N PRO A 90 4.25 -5.34 -20.36
CA PRO A 90 4.72 -6.22 -19.30
C PRO A 90 6.25 -6.25 -19.23
N ARG A 91 6.78 -6.13 -18.03
CA ARG A 91 8.21 -6.19 -17.73
C ARG A 91 8.47 -7.12 -16.55
N PRO A 92 9.69 -7.65 -16.39
CA PRO A 92 10.05 -8.43 -15.22
C PRO A 92 9.70 -7.67 -13.94
N ALA A 93 8.87 -8.26 -13.09
CA ALA A 93 8.39 -7.61 -11.86
C ALA A 93 9.47 -7.51 -10.79
N LEU A 94 10.48 -8.38 -10.85
CA LEU A 94 11.53 -8.48 -9.84
C LEU A 94 10.91 -8.60 -8.42
N SER A 95 11.51 -7.96 -7.43
CA SER A 95 11.02 -8.03 -6.05
C SER A 95 9.65 -7.37 -5.81
N LEU A 96 9.12 -6.59 -6.76
CA LEU A 96 7.76 -6.04 -6.64
C LEU A 96 6.69 -7.14 -6.57
N ILE A 97 6.92 -8.27 -7.20
CA ILE A 97 5.97 -9.39 -7.21
C ILE A 97 5.72 -9.97 -5.80
N LYS A 98 6.65 -9.79 -4.88
CA LYS A 98 6.51 -10.22 -3.50
C LYS A 98 5.34 -9.57 -2.79
N LEU A 99 4.95 -8.35 -3.20
CA LEU A 99 3.76 -7.68 -2.69
C LEU A 99 2.49 -8.48 -2.98
N TYR A 100 2.36 -9.04 -4.19
CA TYR A 100 1.20 -9.83 -4.57
C TYR A 100 1.17 -11.17 -3.84
N ILE A 101 2.34 -11.84 -3.72
CA ILE A 101 2.45 -13.07 -2.92
C ILE A 101 2.05 -12.79 -1.46
N ALA A 102 2.60 -11.72 -0.86
CA ALA A 102 2.33 -11.37 0.52
C ALA A 102 0.85 -11.04 0.75
N THR A 103 0.22 -10.26 -0.13
CA THR A 103 -1.20 -9.93 -0.02
C THR A 103 -2.04 -11.19 -0.01
N TYR A 104 -1.85 -12.08 -0.96
CA TYR A 104 -2.56 -13.36 -1.01
C TYR A 104 -2.35 -14.18 0.28
N VAL A 105 -1.11 -14.31 0.74
CA VAL A 105 -0.79 -15.09 1.94
C VAL A 105 -1.38 -14.45 3.20
N LEU A 106 -1.41 -13.13 3.29
CA LEU A 106 -2.04 -12.42 4.41
C LEU A 106 -3.56 -12.62 4.45
N GLU A 107 -4.20 -12.84 3.33
CA GLU A 107 -5.63 -13.15 3.25
C GLU A 107 -5.91 -14.63 3.48
N GLU A 108 -5.29 -15.51 2.71
CA GLU A 108 -5.63 -16.93 2.59
C GLU A 108 -4.66 -17.88 3.28
N GLY A 109 -3.48 -17.40 3.70
CA GLY A 109 -2.42 -18.22 4.24
C GLY A 109 -2.64 -18.66 5.71
N SER A 110 -1.89 -19.68 6.13
CA SER A 110 -1.86 -20.09 7.52
C SER A 110 -1.21 -19.02 8.41
N PHE A 111 -1.44 -19.10 9.72
CA PHE A 111 -0.86 -18.15 10.68
C PHE A 111 0.66 -18.01 10.55
N ASN A 112 1.38 -19.13 10.43
CA ASN A 112 2.83 -19.11 10.29
C ASN A 112 3.27 -18.49 8.96
N ASP A 113 2.57 -18.80 7.87
CA ASP A 113 2.88 -18.26 6.56
C ASP A 113 2.67 -16.73 6.49
N LYS A 114 1.70 -16.21 7.25
CA LYS A 114 1.50 -14.75 7.37
C LYS A 114 2.70 -14.06 8.00
N TYR A 115 3.30 -14.64 9.03
CA TYR A 115 4.55 -14.10 9.59
C TYR A 115 5.71 -14.18 8.60
N GLU A 116 5.83 -15.29 7.88
CA GLU A 116 6.84 -15.45 6.84
C GLU A 116 6.65 -14.43 5.70
N ALA A 117 5.42 -14.15 5.30
CA ALA A 117 5.12 -13.13 4.30
C ALA A 117 5.50 -11.71 4.76
N LEU A 118 5.28 -11.39 6.04
CA LEU A 118 5.72 -10.12 6.62
C LEU A 118 7.25 -10.01 6.66
N ASP A 119 7.95 -11.09 7.05
CA ASP A 119 9.41 -11.13 7.03
C ASP A 119 9.96 -11.04 5.60
N MET A 120 9.34 -11.73 4.64
CA MET A 120 9.67 -11.63 3.22
C MET A 120 9.65 -10.18 2.73
N ILE A 121 8.61 -9.41 3.08
CA ILE A 121 8.50 -8.00 2.68
C ILE A 121 9.53 -7.14 3.40
N ALA A 122 9.69 -7.33 4.73
CA ALA A 122 10.59 -6.52 5.54
C ALA A 122 12.06 -6.64 5.09
N ASN A 123 12.48 -7.85 4.70
CA ASN A 123 13.87 -8.17 4.34
C ASN A 123 14.08 -8.39 2.84
N SER A 124 13.01 -8.30 2.04
CA SER A 124 13.01 -8.68 0.62
C SER A 124 13.58 -10.09 0.38
N SER A 125 13.24 -11.05 1.27
CA SER A 125 13.78 -12.41 1.28
C SER A 125 13.37 -13.19 0.03
N ASP A 126 14.35 -13.62 -0.77
CA ASP A 126 14.11 -14.45 -1.96
C ASP A 126 13.78 -15.90 -1.57
N THR A 127 14.34 -16.39 -0.47
CA THR A 127 14.06 -17.75 0.05
C THR A 127 12.59 -17.84 0.49
N SER A 128 12.12 -16.90 1.30
CA SER A 128 10.72 -16.86 1.72
C SER A 128 9.76 -16.67 0.53
N ALA A 129 10.17 -15.89 -0.48
CA ALA A 129 9.38 -15.75 -1.71
C ALA A 129 9.25 -17.07 -2.48
N GLU A 130 10.33 -17.83 -2.57
CA GLU A 130 10.34 -19.17 -3.21
C GLU A 130 9.45 -20.15 -2.43
N ASP A 131 9.59 -20.21 -1.10
CA ASP A 131 8.85 -21.13 -0.25
C ASP A 131 7.34 -20.81 -0.27
N LEU A 132 6.97 -19.52 -0.13
CA LEU A 132 5.58 -19.08 -0.18
C LEU A 132 4.96 -19.26 -1.57
N PHE A 133 5.68 -18.95 -2.64
CA PHE A 133 5.17 -19.14 -4.00
C PHE A 133 4.98 -20.61 -4.33
N ASN A 134 5.91 -21.49 -3.95
CA ASN A 134 5.76 -22.94 -4.13
C ASN A 134 4.55 -23.49 -3.38
N LYS A 135 4.27 -22.96 -2.20
CA LYS A 135 3.10 -23.34 -1.40
C LYS A 135 1.80 -22.75 -1.94
N TYR A 136 1.85 -21.53 -2.47
CA TYR A 136 0.71 -20.78 -3.00
C TYR A 136 0.93 -20.36 -4.47
N PRO A 137 1.04 -21.29 -5.40
CA PRO A 137 1.43 -20.99 -6.80
C PRO A 137 0.41 -20.14 -7.57
N LYS A 138 -0.81 -20.04 -7.06
CA LYS A 138 -1.87 -19.20 -7.64
C LYS A 138 -1.91 -17.77 -7.07
N SER A 139 -1.08 -17.46 -6.10
CA SER A 139 -1.12 -16.19 -5.36
C SER A 139 -1.08 -14.97 -6.27
N ILE A 140 -0.13 -14.91 -7.20
CA ILE A 140 0.06 -13.77 -8.10
C ILE A 140 -1.16 -13.61 -9.04
N ASP A 141 -1.59 -14.69 -9.69
CA ASP A 141 -2.71 -14.64 -10.63
C ASP A 141 -4.05 -14.36 -9.92
N ALA A 142 -4.21 -14.84 -8.68
CA ALA A 142 -5.39 -14.56 -7.86
C ALA A 142 -5.49 -13.05 -7.54
N ILE A 143 -4.41 -12.46 -7.06
CA ILE A 143 -4.34 -11.03 -6.77
C ILE A 143 -4.48 -10.20 -8.05
N ALA A 144 -3.83 -10.61 -9.15
CA ALA A 144 -3.98 -9.95 -10.43
C ALA A 144 -5.44 -9.90 -10.88
N LYS A 145 -6.17 -10.99 -10.71
CA LYS A 145 -7.60 -11.06 -11.03
C LYS A 145 -8.45 -10.19 -10.11
N GLU A 146 -8.20 -10.24 -8.81
CA GLU A 146 -8.95 -9.51 -7.79
C GLU A 146 -8.84 -8.00 -7.96
N TYR A 147 -7.62 -7.52 -8.19
CA TYR A 147 -7.33 -6.08 -8.37
C TYR A 147 -7.44 -5.60 -9.82
N GLY A 148 -7.82 -6.48 -10.77
CA GLY A 148 -7.95 -6.14 -12.18
C GLY A 148 -6.63 -5.74 -12.84
N LEU A 149 -5.52 -6.40 -12.48
CA LEU A 149 -4.17 -6.17 -13.01
C LEU A 149 -4.00 -6.95 -14.32
N LEU A 150 -4.40 -6.34 -15.42
CA LEU A 150 -4.57 -7.05 -16.71
C LEU A 150 -3.26 -7.54 -17.34
N ASN A 151 -2.14 -6.93 -16.98
CA ASN A 151 -0.84 -7.22 -17.57
C ASN A 151 0.14 -7.85 -16.56
N THR A 152 -0.37 -8.22 -15.38
CA THR A 152 0.38 -8.94 -14.35
C THR A 152 0.13 -10.44 -14.49
N LYS A 153 1.20 -11.23 -14.49
CA LYS A 153 1.11 -12.68 -14.68
C LYS A 153 2.21 -13.40 -13.93
N ALA A 154 1.85 -14.51 -13.27
CA ALA A 154 2.81 -15.43 -12.69
C ALA A 154 3.68 -16.09 -13.77
N GLY A 155 4.98 -16.22 -13.50
CA GLY A 155 5.89 -17.08 -14.24
C GLY A 155 5.96 -18.49 -13.66
N ASP A 156 6.80 -19.35 -14.24
CA ASP A 156 7.06 -20.70 -13.70
C ASP A 156 7.74 -20.64 -12.33
N LYS A 157 8.44 -19.53 -12.07
CA LYS A 157 9.02 -19.17 -10.77
C LYS A 157 8.57 -17.77 -10.42
N TRP A 158 8.51 -17.45 -9.13
CA TRP A 158 8.11 -16.10 -8.69
C TRP A 158 8.94 -15.00 -9.37
N GLY A 159 10.27 -15.18 -9.49
CA GLY A 159 11.19 -14.20 -10.07
C GLY A 159 11.09 -14.03 -11.59
N THR A 160 10.36 -14.90 -12.30
CA THR A 160 10.09 -14.78 -13.75
C THR A 160 8.72 -14.17 -14.05
N SER A 161 8.00 -13.77 -13.02
CA SER A 161 6.69 -13.10 -13.15
C SER A 161 6.84 -11.70 -13.73
N VAL A 162 5.78 -11.24 -14.40
CA VAL A 162 5.76 -9.94 -15.06
C VAL A 162 4.64 -9.06 -14.49
N THR A 163 4.85 -7.75 -14.56
CA THR A 163 3.87 -6.72 -14.22
C THR A 163 4.13 -5.46 -15.05
N THR A 164 3.32 -4.43 -14.86
CA THR A 164 3.50 -3.12 -15.50
C THR A 164 3.48 -2.02 -14.46
N THR A 165 4.00 -0.85 -14.80
CA THR A 165 3.91 0.30 -13.88
C THR A 165 2.46 0.72 -13.64
N TYR A 166 1.59 0.58 -14.64
CA TYR A 166 0.15 0.79 -14.49
C TYR A 166 -0.47 -0.15 -13.46
N ASP A 167 -0.22 -1.47 -13.58
CA ASP A 167 -0.77 -2.47 -12.68
C ASP A 167 -0.26 -2.28 -11.24
N VAL A 168 1.03 -1.90 -11.07
CA VAL A 168 1.58 -1.59 -9.75
C VAL A 168 0.89 -0.39 -9.11
N VAL A 169 0.69 0.71 -9.86
CA VAL A 169 -0.04 1.88 -9.35
C VAL A 169 -1.47 1.51 -9.00
N ARG A 170 -2.16 0.76 -9.88
CA ARG A 170 -3.52 0.28 -9.64
C ARG A 170 -3.64 -0.58 -8.38
N PHE A 171 -2.64 -1.39 -8.09
CA PHE A 171 -2.62 -2.24 -6.91
C PHE A 171 -2.47 -1.47 -5.59
N VAL A 172 -1.75 -0.34 -5.60
CA VAL A 172 -1.41 0.40 -4.37
C VAL A 172 -2.34 1.59 -4.08
N VAL A 173 -3.24 1.94 -5.00
CA VAL A 173 -4.24 3.01 -4.82
C VAL A 173 -5.64 2.44 -4.66
#